data_e7c39313261d67e45810fd8462d67cdb
#
_entry.id   e7c39313261d67e45810fd8462d67cdb
#
_cell.length_a   1.000
_cell.length_b   1.000
_cell.length_c   1.000
_cell.angle_alpha   90.00
_cell.angle_beta   90.00
_cell.angle_gamma   90.00
#
_symmetry.space_group_name_H-M   'P 1'
#
loop_
_entity.id
_entity.type
_entity.pdbx_description
1 polymer ?
#
loop_
_entity_poly.entity_id
_entity_poly.type
_entity_poly.pdbx_seq_one_letter_code
_entity_poly.pdbx_strand_id
1 'polypeptide(L)'
;MGQRCGAFNLNNAHSTDKKTDLDLTLNPFVYNDQDGNAFKSEPLTFTGTVSADGNGRFSYALKDALLQTVADESMQVSGVTGGGEGRWDGRFWIGNQQLQISKLGFANHQTQASVDLDTIQVASLNRLSEAQAATEESPAVSAQLTNSNQLSIASLTSLDGKQYQTFNVDLLLSDLDYDAVTRLSALGDQLDGELSPDQVQEMALALDLLVAKGLTVNLKDISVVAPEGPIKGHVRLTVQPGLARASQNLAQVTSKLDGDMYFEFPSELLTLTEGLELQTDRLIKSGVLTMKEDRAFIAVKLVGDKVILGNGDQLPLAMFMMLLLS
;
A
#
# COMPACT_ATOMS: atom_id res chain seq x y z
N MET A 1 4.88 -41.13 -3.69
CA MET A 1 3.50 -41.37 -3.22
C MET A 1 2.98 -40.05 -2.66
N GLY A 2 2.15 -39.34 -3.42
CA GLY A 2 1.59 -38.07 -2.98
C GLY A 2 0.64 -38.28 -1.81
N GLN A 3 0.99 -37.74 -0.66
CA GLN A 3 0.02 -37.58 0.43
C GLN A 3 -1.09 -36.66 -0.08
N ARG A 4 -2.31 -37.13 -0.05
CA ARG A 4 -3.48 -36.33 -0.40
C ARG A 4 -3.53 -35.14 0.54
N CYS A 5 -3.51 -33.94 -0.01
CA CYS A 5 -3.84 -32.72 0.72
C CYS A 5 -5.10 -32.98 1.55
N GLY A 6 -5.01 -32.70 2.85
CA GLY A 6 -6.14 -32.86 3.76
C GLY A 6 -7.35 -32.11 3.25
N ALA A 7 -8.49 -32.78 3.19
CA ALA A 7 -9.71 -32.25 2.63
C ALA A 7 -10.17 -31.01 3.41
N PHE A 8 -10.71 -30.03 2.70
CA PHE A 8 -11.55 -29.00 3.28
C PHE A 8 -12.71 -29.64 4.01
N ASN A 9 -12.97 -29.21 5.22
CA ASN A 9 -14.22 -29.50 5.88
C ASN A 9 -15.14 -28.30 5.66
N LEU A 10 -16.16 -28.48 4.84
CA LEU A 10 -17.31 -27.60 4.82
C LEU A 10 -18.15 -27.90 6.04
N ASN A 11 -18.03 -27.09 7.11
CA ASN A 11 -18.76 -27.32 8.36
C ASN A 11 -20.24 -27.00 8.20
N ASN A 12 -20.55 -25.92 7.47
CA ASN A 12 -21.90 -25.50 7.18
C ASN A 12 -21.94 -24.66 5.91
N ALA A 13 -22.93 -24.92 5.06
CA ALA A 13 -23.31 -24.04 3.96
C ALA A 13 -24.83 -23.99 3.93
N HIS A 14 -25.41 -22.86 4.29
CA HIS A 14 -26.84 -22.62 4.26
C HIS A 14 -27.15 -21.49 3.30
N SER A 15 -27.96 -21.78 2.29
CA SER A 15 -28.37 -20.80 1.29
C SER A 15 -29.90 -20.68 1.27
N THR A 16 -30.38 -19.44 1.24
CA THR A 16 -31.76 -19.07 0.98
C THR A 16 -31.80 -18.14 -0.24
N ASP A 17 -32.97 -17.80 -0.75
CA ASP A 17 -33.13 -16.86 -1.86
C ASP A 17 -32.54 -15.46 -1.59
N LYS A 18 -32.23 -15.15 -0.32
CA LYS A 18 -31.75 -13.82 0.11
C LYS A 18 -30.36 -13.82 0.72
N LYS A 19 -29.85 -14.97 1.15
CA LYS A 19 -28.62 -15.03 1.96
C LYS A 19 -27.92 -16.37 1.83
N THR A 20 -26.60 -16.35 1.75
CA THR A 20 -25.74 -17.54 1.86
C THR A 20 -24.79 -17.36 3.03
N ASP A 21 -24.82 -18.29 3.97
CA ASP A 21 -23.85 -18.39 5.07
C ASP A 21 -22.88 -19.53 4.77
N LEU A 22 -21.59 -19.33 5.01
CA LEU A 22 -20.51 -20.28 4.77
C LEU A 22 -19.63 -20.37 6.01
N ASP A 23 -19.32 -21.62 6.42
CA ASP A 23 -18.37 -21.94 7.48
C ASP A 23 -17.46 -23.06 6.99
N LEU A 24 -16.18 -22.74 6.84
CA LEU A 24 -15.14 -23.61 6.32
C LEU A 24 -14.02 -23.79 7.34
N THR A 25 -13.50 -25.00 7.45
CA THR A 25 -12.26 -25.28 8.16
C THR A 25 -11.30 -26.05 7.25
N LEU A 26 -10.13 -25.49 7.01
CA LEU A 26 -8.98 -26.23 6.51
C LEU A 26 -8.34 -26.95 7.70
N ASN A 27 -8.25 -28.27 7.61
CA ASN A 27 -7.60 -29.06 8.66
C ASN A 27 -6.09 -28.74 8.76
N PRO A 28 -5.47 -29.06 9.90
CA PRO A 28 -4.01 -28.95 10.01
C PRO A 28 -3.33 -29.67 8.85
N PHE A 29 -2.34 -29.02 8.30
CA PHE A 29 -1.64 -29.50 7.12
C PHE A 29 -0.16 -29.70 7.43
N VAL A 30 0.40 -30.82 7.03
CA VAL A 30 1.84 -31.09 7.09
C VAL A 30 2.28 -31.58 5.72
N TYR A 31 3.25 -30.92 5.15
CA TYR A 31 3.84 -31.25 3.86
C TYR A 31 5.36 -31.30 4.00
N ASN A 32 5.96 -32.35 3.45
CA ASN A 32 7.41 -32.45 3.27
C ASN A 32 7.66 -32.66 1.78
N ASP A 33 8.53 -31.85 1.19
CA ASP A 33 8.94 -32.04 -0.19
C ASP A 33 10.05 -33.10 -0.35
N GLN A 34 10.45 -33.35 -1.59
CA GLN A 34 11.50 -34.34 -1.89
C GLN A 34 12.90 -33.89 -1.46
N ASP A 35 13.10 -32.59 -1.33
CA ASP A 35 14.36 -31.96 -0.92
C ASP A 35 14.51 -31.90 0.61
N GLY A 36 13.42 -32.24 1.36
CA GLY A 36 13.40 -32.24 2.82
C GLY A 36 12.89 -30.96 3.47
N ASN A 37 12.40 -30.00 2.68
CA ASN A 37 11.72 -28.84 3.25
C ASN A 37 10.36 -29.27 3.85
N ALA A 38 9.99 -28.67 4.98
CA ALA A 38 8.78 -29.00 5.72
C ALA A 38 7.89 -27.77 5.89
N PHE A 39 6.61 -27.92 5.60
CA PHE A 39 5.59 -26.93 5.93
C PHE A 39 4.55 -27.54 6.87
N LYS A 40 4.21 -26.81 7.92
CA LYS A 40 3.19 -27.21 8.88
C LYS A 40 2.26 -26.02 9.15
N SER A 41 0.94 -26.28 9.18
CA SER A 41 -0.04 -25.27 9.60
C SER A 41 -1.04 -25.87 10.60
N GLU A 42 -1.49 -25.03 11.52
CA GLU A 42 -2.69 -25.24 12.31
C GLU A 42 -3.95 -25.05 11.43
N PRO A 43 -5.15 -25.37 11.93
CA PRO A 43 -6.38 -25.17 11.17
C PRO A 43 -6.55 -23.70 10.75
N LEU A 44 -6.97 -23.49 9.48
CA LEU A 44 -7.48 -22.21 9.02
C LEU A 44 -9.01 -22.26 9.04
N THR A 45 -9.62 -21.37 9.78
CA THR A 45 -11.08 -21.18 9.79
C THR A 45 -11.48 -19.99 8.92
N PHE A 46 -12.61 -20.13 8.25
CA PHE A 46 -13.23 -19.05 7.47
C PHE A 46 -14.73 -19.08 7.70
N THR A 47 -15.30 -17.92 8.01
CA THR A 47 -16.75 -17.73 8.05
C THR A 47 -17.14 -16.58 7.13
N GLY A 48 -18.26 -16.71 6.46
CA GLY A 48 -18.74 -15.69 5.54
C GLY A 48 -20.26 -15.66 5.43
N THR A 49 -20.77 -14.50 5.09
CA THR A 49 -22.19 -14.28 4.78
C THR A 49 -22.28 -13.39 3.57
N VAL A 50 -23.07 -13.74 2.57
CA VAL A 50 -23.36 -12.94 1.39
C VAL A 50 -24.87 -12.85 1.20
N SER A 51 -25.37 -11.63 0.99
CA SER A 51 -26.79 -11.36 0.64
C SER A 51 -26.97 -11.34 -0.88
N ALA A 52 -28.21 -11.50 -1.34
CA ALA A 52 -28.54 -11.50 -2.76
C ALA A 52 -28.23 -10.17 -3.49
N ASP A 53 -28.13 -9.05 -2.75
CA ASP A 53 -27.71 -7.73 -3.25
C ASP A 53 -26.18 -7.54 -3.32
N GLY A 54 -25.42 -8.62 -3.06
CA GLY A 54 -23.95 -8.60 -3.10
C GLY A 54 -23.27 -8.06 -1.84
N ASN A 55 -24.02 -7.59 -0.83
CA ASN A 55 -23.43 -7.23 0.45
C ASN A 55 -22.98 -8.49 1.19
N GLY A 56 -21.80 -8.40 1.83
CA GLY A 56 -21.25 -9.53 2.54
C GLY A 56 -20.32 -9.11 3.67
N ARG A 57 -20.06 -10.08 4.52
CA ARG A 57 -19.01 -10.01 5.54
C ARG A 57 -18.31 -11.35 5.62
N PHE A 58 -17.04 -11.31 5.97
CA PHE A 58 -16.24 -12.51 6.16
C PHE A 58 -15.23 -12.31 7.29
N SER A 59 -14.81 -13.43 7.88
CA SER A 59 -13.68 -13.45 8.80
C SER A 59 -12.89 -14.72 8.60
N TYR A 60 -11.60 -14.68 8.92
CA TYR A 60 -10.72 -15.83 8.89
C TYR A 60 -9.72 -15.79 10.04
N ALA A 61 -9.24 -16.97 10.45
CA ALA A 61 -8.21 -17.08 11.47
C ALA A 61 -7.32 -18.30 11.21
N LEU A 62 -6.00 -18.08 11.31
CA LEU A 62 -4.97 -19.11 11.33
C LEU A 62 -4.10 -18.89 12.57
N LYS A 63 -4.00 -19.89 13.43
CA LYS A 63 -3.26 -19.75 14.67
C LYS A 63 -1.75 -19.72 14.42
N ASP A 64 -1.22 -20.71 13.70
CA ASP A 64 0.21 -20.83 13.43
C ASP A 64 0.47 -21.52 12.09
N ALA A 65 1.53 -21.08 11.40
CA ALA A 65 2.14 -21.78 10.28
C ALA A 65 3.66 -21.68 10.37
N LEU A 66 4.35 -22.76 10.00
CA LEU A 66 5.80 -22.88 10.03
C LEU A 66 6.30 -23.52 8.73
N LEU A 67 7.27 -22.85 8.09
CA LEU A 67 8.08 -23.37 7.00
C LEU A 67 9.49 -23.58 7.53
N GLN A 68 10.07 -24.75 7.27
CA GLN A 68 11.44 -25.07 7.57
C GLN A 68 12.13 -25.57 6.30
N THR A 69 13.32 -25.10 6.02
CA THR A 69 14.13 -25.51 4.86
C THR A 69 15.26 -26.42 5.28
N VAL A 70 15.80 -27.21 4.32
CA VAL A 70 16.99 -28.03 4.53
C VAL A 70 18.26 -27.19 4.79
N ALA A 71 18.24 -25.91 4.45
CA ALA A 71 19.32 -24.97 4.77
C ALA A 71 19.27 -24.48 6.24
N ASP A 72 18.47 -25.11 7.09
CA ASP A 72 18.28 -24.76 8.49
C ASP A 72 17.71 -23.33 8.67
N GLU A 73 16.84 -22.92 7.73
CA GLU A 73 16.09 -21.67 7.78
C GLU A 73 14.66 -21.95 8.16
N SER A 74 14.04 -21.02 8.86
CA SER A 74 12.64 -21.12 9.21
C SER A 74 11.89 -19.79 9.00
N MET A 75 10.61 -19.90 8.62
CA MET A 75 9.65 -18.82 8.60
C MET A 75 8.44 -19.22 9.42
N GLN A 76 8.10 -18.43 10.42
CA GLN A 76 6.93 -18.65 11.28
C GLN A 76 5.95 -17.48 11.17
N VAL A 77 4.68 -17.82 11.04
CA VAL A 77 3.56 -16.87 11.09
C VAL A 77 2.62 -17.29 12.20
N SER A 78 2.28 -16.40 13.11
CA SER A 78 1.41 -16.69 14.25
C SER A 78 0.31 -15.64 14.41
N GLY A 79 -0.88 -16.12 14.83
CA GLY A 79 -2.00 -15.27 15.19
C GLY A 79 -2.54 -14.44 14.04
N VAL A 80 -2.71 -15.06 12.85
CA VAL A 80 -3.34 -14.40 11.71
C VAL A 80 -4.85 -14.36 11.93
N THR A 81 -5.41 -13.16 11.89
CA THR A 81 -6.85 -12.91 11.88
C THR A 81 -7.18 -11.84 10.86
N GLY A 82 -8.33 -11.93 10.27
CA GLY A 82 -8.78 -10.91 9.35
C GLY A 82 -10.26 -11.03 9.01
N GLY A 83 -10.73 -10.06 8.24
CA GLY A 83 -12.10 -10.01 7.81
C GLY A 83 -12.46 -8.72 7.12
N GLY A 84 -13.71 -8.60 6.75
CA GLY A 84 -14.22 -7.41 6.10
C GLY A 84 -15.73 -7.42 5.98
N GLU A 85 -16.26 -6.24 5.71
CA GLU A 85 -17.67 -6.01 5.42
C GLU A 85 -17.80 -5.03 4.26
N GLY A 86 -18.65 -5.34 3.29
CA GLY A 86 -18.83 -4.53 2.11
C GLY A 86 -19.64 -5.22 1.04
N ARG A 87 -19.46 -4.76 -0.20
CA ARG A 87 -20.14 -5.27 -1.38
C ARG A 87 -19.14 -5.49 -2.52
N TRP A 88 -19.27 -6.61 -3.21
CA TRP A 88 -18.61 -6.82 -4.48
C TRP A 88 -19.43 -6.12 -5.59
N ASP A 89 -18.86 -5.15 -6.27
CA ASP A 89 -19.55 -4.40 -7.34
C ASP A 89 -19.30 -4.96 -8.75
N GLY A 90 -18.69 -6.15 -8.83
CA GLY A 90 -18.28 -6.79 -10.07
C GLY A 90 -16.80 -6.61 -10.39
N ARG A 91 -16.11 -5.64 -9.76
CA ARG A 91 -14.70 -5.37 -9.98
C ARG A 91 -13.92 -5.19 -8.67
N PHE A 92 -14.47 -4.43 -7.75
CA PHE A 92 -13.84 -4.10 -6.48
C PHE A 92 -14.71 -4.48 -5.29
N TRP A 93 -14.06 -4.79 -4.18
CA TRP A 93 -14.72 -4.85 -2.89
C TRP A 93 -14.92 -3.43 -2.37
N ILE A 94 -16.15 -2.97 -2.32
CA ILE A 94 -16.53 -1.66 -1.79
C ILE A 94 -16.93 -1.84 -0.32
N GLY A 95 -16.08 -1.41 0.59
CA GLY A 95 -16.20 -1.65 2.02
C GLY A 95 -14.85 -1.73 2.70
N ASN A 96 -14.82 -2.24 3.92
CA ASN A 96 -13.60 -2.39 4.69
C ASN A 96 -13.03 -3.81 4.61
N GLN A 97 -11.72 -3.92 4.81
CA GLN A 97 -10.99 -5.17 5.02
C GLN A 97 -9.88 -4.92 6.04
N GLN A 98 -9.60 -5.91 6.87
CA GLN A 98 -8.52 -5.86 7.84
C GLN A 98 -7.81 -7.20 7.94
N LEU A 99 -6.52 -7.14 8.20
CA LEU A 99 -5.64 -8.28 8.49
C LEU A 99 -4.80 -7.92 9.71
N GLN A 100 -4.69 -8.84 10.64
CA GLN A 100 -3.75 -8.75 11.75
C GLN A 100 -2.90 -10.01 11.78
N ILE A 101 -1.59 -9.86 11.99
CA ILE A 101 -0.63 -10.94 12.21
C ILE A 101 0.06 -10.61 13.53
N SER A 102 -0.05 -11.50 14.53
CA SER A 102 0.55 -11.25 15.84
C SER A 102 2.07 -11.32 15.79
N LYS A 103 2.62 -12.26 15.02
CA LYS A 103 4.06 -12.41 14.83
C LYS A 103 4.39 -13.00 13.46
N LEU A 104 5.42 -12.43 12.81
CA LEU A 104 6.09 -12.98 11.64
C LEU A 104 7.59 -13.03 11.94
N GLY A 105 8.16 -14.22 11.92
CA GLY A 105 9.57 -14.46 12.21
C GLY A 105 10.27 -15.17 11.07
N PHE A 106 11.51 -14.77 10.80
CA PHE A 106 12.47 -15.46 9.94
C PHE A 106 13.71 -15.75 10.75
N ALA A 107 14.24 -16.96 10.68
CA ALA A 107 15.49 -17.33 11.34
C ALA A 107 16.35 -18.19 10.42
N ASN A 108 17.66 -17.92 10.41
CA ASN A 108 18.69 -18.79 9.89
C ASN A 108 19.47 -19.36 11.09
N HIS A 109 19.26 -20.65 11.38
CA HIS A 109 19.81 -21.27 12.58
C HIS A 109 21.32 -21.54 12.48
N GLN A 110 21.86 -21.57 11.24
CA GLN A 110 23.32 -21.74 11.02
C GLN A 110 24.08 -20.46 11.38
N THR A 111 23.56 -19.31 10.99
CA THR A 111 24.16 -17.99 11.24
C THR A 111 23.69 -17.33 12.52
N GLN A 112 22.65 -17.89 13.16
CA GLN A 112 21.94 -17.31 14.31
C GLN A 112 21.31 -15.93 14.01
N ALA A 113 21.08 -15.63 12.73
CA ALA A 113 20.44 -14.39 12.30
C ALA A 113 18.92 -14.56 12.31
N SER A 114 18.21 -13.57 12.80
CA SER A 114 16.73 -13.55 12.79
C SER A 114 16.18 -12.18 12.48
N VAL A 115 14.97 -12.15 11.89
CA VAL A 115 14.14 -10.97 11.74
C VAL A 115 12.79 -11.30 12.37
N ASP A 116 12.34 -10.47 13.29
CA ASP A 116 11.05 -10.62 13.95
C ASP A 116 10.21 -9.35 13.76
N LEU A 117 8.95 -9.54 13.34
CA LEU A 117 7.95 -8.48 13.27
C LEU A 117 6.80 -8.85 14.21
N ASP A 118 6.45 -7.94 15.11
CA ASP A 118 5.35 -8.12 16.04
C ASP A 118 4.19 -7.20 15.72
N THR A 119 2.99 -7.74 15.80
CA THR A 119 1.72 -7.03 15.62
C THR A 119 1.67 -6.22 14.33
N ILE A 120 1.59 -6.92 13.21
CA ILE A 120 1.37 -6.33 11.90
C ILE A 120 -0.15 -6.15 11.73
N GLN A 121 -0.59 -4.94 11.40
CA GLN A 121 -1.99 -4.64 11.08
C GLN A 121 -2.07 -3.98 9.71
N VAL A 122 -2.97 -4.46 8.89
CA VAL A 122 -3.30 -3.87 7.58
C VAL A 122 -4.79 -3.62 7.57
N ALA A 123 -5.20 -2.40 7.21
CA ALA A 123 -6.59 -2.04 7.00
C ALA A 123 -6.75 -1.37 5.64
N SER A 124 -7.81 -1.71 4.93
CA SER A 124 -8.17 -1.09 3.66
C SER A 124 -9.64 -0.73 3.66
N LEU A 125 -9.97 0.42 3.10
CA LEU A 125 -11.33 0.89 2.95
C LEU A 125 -11.53 1.47 1.56
N ASN A 126 -12.43 0.88 0.79
CA ASN A 126 -12.90 1.39 -0.49
C ASN A 126 -14.28 2.01 -0.35
N ARG A 127 -14.43 3.23 -0.83
CA ARG A 127 -15.73 3.93 -0.94
C ARG A 127 -15.94 4.34 -2.38
N LEU A 128 -17.14 4.10 -2.87
CA LEU A 128 -17.57 4.51 -4.20
C LEU A 128 -18.66 5.58 -4.04
N SER A 129 -18.45 6.76 -4.64
CA SER A 129 -19.48 7.77 -4.75
C SER A 129 -20.43 7.42 -5.90
N GLU A 130 -21.69 7.86 -5.80
CA GLU A 130 -22.62 7.74 -6.92
C GLU A 130 -22.30 8.78 -8.01
N ALA A 131 -22.47 8.37 -9.27
CA ALA A 131 -22.41 9.30 -10.38
C ALA A 131 -23.58 10.29 -10.31
N GLN A 132 -23.33 11.56 -10.59
CA GLN A 132 -24.34 12.60 -10.63
C GLN A 132 -24.58 13.04 -12.08
N ALA A 133 -25.82 13.02 -12.52
CA ALA A 133 -26.20 13.55 -13.82
C ALA A 133 -25.99 15.07 -13.88
N ALA A 134 -25.72 15.60 -15.07
CA ALA A 134 -25.69 17.05 -15.29
C ALA A 134 -27.05 17.69 -14.95
N THR A 135 -27.00 18.83 -14.30
CA THR A 135 -28.13 19.72 -14.08
C THR A 135 -27.90 21.03 -14.81
N GLU A 136 -28.90 21.93 -14.81
CA GLU A 136 -28.73 23.27 -15.41
C GLU A 136 -27.66 24.09 -14.70
N GLU A 137 -27.34 23.78 -13.42
CA GLU A 137 -26.40 24.52 -12.59
C GLU A 137 -25.05 23.81 -12.42
N SER A 138 -24.96 22.51 -12.75
CA SER A 138 -23.78 21.69 -12.48
C SER A 138 -23.49 20.67 -13.57
N PRO A 139 -22.23 20.49 -14.00
CA PRO A 139 -21.84 19.45 -14.95
C PRO A 139 -22.02 18.05 -14.33
N ALA A 140 -22.14 17.03 -15.20
CA ALA A 140 -22.15 15.64 -14.74
C ALA A 140 -20.83 15.29 -14.03
N VAL A 141 -20.95 14.54 -12.92
CA VAL A 141 -19.80 14.00 -12.18
C VAL A 141 -19.85 12.48 -12.30
N SER A 142 -18.75 11.88 -12.77
CA SER A 142 -18.58 10.42 -12.79
C SER A 142 -18.45 9.85 -11.37
N ALA A 143 -18.77 8.58 -11.21
CA ALA A 143 -18.51 7.89 -9.96
C ALA A 143 -17.00 7.96 -9.63
N GLN A 144 -16.68 8.16 -8.37
CA GLN A 144 -15.31 8.28 -7.90
C GLN A 144 -15.02 7.25 -6.82
N LEU A 145 -13.85 6.62 -6.92
CA LEU A 145 -13.34 5.70 -5.93
C LEU A 145 -12.42 6.46 -4.95
N THR A 146 -12.64 6.22 -3.67
CA THR A 146 -11.69 6.59 -2.60
C THR A 146 -11.17 5.31 -1.98
N ASN A 147 -9.84 5.16 -1.92
CA ASN A 147 -9.15 4.04 -1.31
C ASN A 147 -8.26 4.54 -0.17
N SER A 148 -8.46 4.01 1.03
CA SER A 148 -7.62 4.29 2.20
C SER A 148 -6.97 3.00 2.66
N ASN A 149 -5.65 3.02 2.83
CA ASN A 149 -4.86 1.89 3.29
C ASN A 149 -4.01 2.31 4.49
N GLN A 150 -4.03 1.48 5.51
CA GLN A 150 -3.21 1.66 6.70
C GLN A 150 -2.39 0.40 6.94
N LEU A 151 -1.11 0.58 7.22
CA LEU A 151 -0.20 -0.45 7.68
C LEU A 151 0.43 0.02 8.98
N SER A 152 0.40 -0.84 10.01
CA SER A 152 1.18 -0.62 11.22
C SER A 152 1.93 -1.88 11.63
N ILE A 153 3.13 -1.71 12.19
CA ILE A 153 3.95 -2.76 12.77
C ILE A 153 4.42 -2.25 14.12
N ALA A 154 4.09 -2.96 15.20
CA ALA A 154 4.42 -2.50 16.55
C ALA A 154 5.93 -2.52 16.79
N SER A 155 6.61 -3.61 16.39
CA SER A 155 8.07 -3.71 16.45
C SER A 155 8.64 -4.56 15.33
N LEU A 156 9.86 -4.22 14.92
CA LEU A 156 10.70 -4.98 14.01
C LEU A 156 12.08 -5.12 14.65
N THR A 157 12.57 -6.35 14.79
CA THR A 157 13.97 -6.64 15.11
C THR A 157 14.66 -7.09 13.82
N SER A 158 15.70 -6.35 13.38
CA SER A 158 16.45 -6.64 12.16
C SER A 158 17.56 -7.68 12.37
N LEU A 159 18.17 -8.14 11.29
CA LEU A 159 19.25 -9.16 11.30
C LEU A 159 20.46 -8.75 12.17
N ASP A 160 20.77 -7.48 12.28
CA ASP A 160 21.82 -6.92 13.13
C ASP A 160 21.38 -6.66 14.58
N GLY A 161 20.15 -7.09 14.94
CA GLY A 161 19.58 -6.94 16.28
C GLY A 161 19.05 -5.54 16.60
N LYS A 162 19.05 -4.61 15.64
CA LYS A 162 18.44 -3.29 15.82
C LYS A 162 16.94 -3.39 15.95
N GLN A 163 16.36 -2.56 16.81
CA GLN A 163 14.92 -2.51 17.06
C GLN A 163 14.31 -1.24 16.49
N TYR A 164 13.30 -1.41 15.68
CA TYR A 164 12.43 -0.36 15.15
C TYR A 164 11.04 -0.52 15.76
N GLN A 165 10.40 0.56 16.13
CA GLN A 165 9.10 0.53 16.81
C GLN A 165 8.11 1.45 16.12
N THR A 166 6.82 1.14 16.28
CA THR A 166 5.72 2.00 15.81
C THR A 166 5.86 2.45 14.36
N PHE A 167 6.16 1.47 13.46
CA PHE A 167 6.11 1.75 12.02
C PHE A 167 4.65 1.94 11.59
N ASN A 168 4.34 3.08 10.95
CA ASN A 168 3.02 3.36 10.41
C ASN A 168 3.11 3.93 8.99
N VAL A 169 2.13 3.55 8.18
CA VAL A 169 1.84 4.15 6.87
C VAL A 169 0.34 4.35 6.74
N ASP A 170 -0.12 5.58 6.47
CA ASP A 170 -1.53 5.90 6.16
C ASP A 170 -1.59 6.55 4.77
N LEU A 171 -2.07 5.80 3.78
CA LEU A 171 -2.20 6.22 2.39
C LEU A 171 -3.66 6.38 2.02
N LEU A 172 -4.02 7.57 1.54
CA LEU A 172 -5.32 7.87 0.96
C LEU A 172 -5.17 8.22 -0.52
N LEU A 173 -5.90 7.50 -1.36
CA LEU A 173 -6.11 7.83 -2.77
C LEU A 173 -7.56 8.27 -2.91
N SER A 174 -7.82 9.50 -3.36
CA SER A 174 -9.18 10.01 -3.52
C SER A 174 -9.40 10.69 -4.87
N ASP A 175 -10.66 10.93 -5.17
CA ASP A 175 -11.12 11.55 -6.40
C ASP A 175 -10.80 10.72 -7.67
N LEU A 176 -10.55 9.41 -7.49
CA LEU A 176 -10.19 8.51 -8.58
C LEU A 176 -11.42 8.25 -9.46
N ASP A 177 -11.36 8.63 -10.74
CA ASP A 177 -12.40 8.27 -11.70
C ASP A 177 -12.57 6.75 -11.77
N TYR A 178 -13.79 6.26 -11.48
CA TYR A 178 -14.05 4.84 -11.34
C TYR A 178 -13.84 4.07 -12.66
N ASP A 179 -14.20 4.65 -13.80
CA ASP A 179 -14.00 4.02 -15.11
C ASP A 179 -12.51 3.87 -15.44
N ALA A 180 -11.72 4.91 -15.14
CA ALA A 180 -10.28 4.87 -15.34
C ALA A 180 -9.60 3.79 -14.48
N VAL A 181 -9.95 3.73 -13.19
CA VAL A 181 -9.42 2.72 -12.27
C VAL A 181 -9.83 1.31 -12.68
N THR A 182 -11.09 1.12 -13.13
CA THR A 182 -11.58 -0.17 -13.63
C THR A 182 -10.80 -0.65 -14.85
N ARG A 183 -10.49 0.24 -15.79
CA ARG A 183 -9.67 -0.09 -16.97
C ARG A 183 -8.24 -0.46 -16.58
N LEU A 184 -7.61 0.34 -15.71
CA LEU A 184 -6.25 0.04 -15.22
C LEU A 184 -6.18 -1.30 -14.49
N SER A 185 -7.18 -1.61 -13.65
CA SER A 185 -7.26 -2.89 -12.96
C SER A 185 -7.45 -4.07 -13.94
N ALA A 186 -8.29 -3.90 -14.98
CA ALA A 186 -8.49 -4.93 -16.00
C ALA A 186 -7.22 -5.23 -16.81
N LEU A 187 -6.41 -4.21 -17.07
CA LEU A 187 -5.09 -4.38 -17.69
C LEU A 187 -4.13 -5.11 -16.75
N GLY A 188 -4.14 -4.77 -15.45
CA GLY A 188 -3.30 -5.44 -14.46
C GLY A 188 -3.53 -6.96 -14.39
N ASP A 189 -4.78 -7.40 -14.51
CA ASP A 189 -5.12 -8.84 -14.52
C ASP A 189 -4.62 -9.60 -15.76
N GLN A 190 -4.27 -8.90 -16.82
CA GLN A 190 -3.78 -9.47 -18.08
C GLN A 190 -2.26 -9.45 -18.20
N LEU A 191 -1.56 -9.00 -17.13
CA LEU A 191 -0.11 -8.87 -17.10
C LEU A 191 0.56 -10.23 -16.82
N ASP A 192 0.68 -11.07 -17.86
CA ASP A 192 1.46 -12.31 -17.84
C ASP A 192 2.89 -12.13 -18.42
N GLY A 193 3.44 -10.91 -18.39
CA GLY A 193 4.74 -10.59 -18.95
C GLY A 193 4.85 -9.16 -19.46
N GLU A 194 5.46 -8.96 -20.65
CA GLU A 194 5.60 -7.64 -21.26
C GLU A 194 4.25 -7.16 -21.84
N LEU A 195 3.94 -5.88 -21.63
CA LEU A 195 2.75 -5.24 -22.20
C LEU A 195 2.82 -5.20 -23.72
N SER A 196 1.76 -5.61 -24.40
CA SER A 196 1.60 -5.39 -25.83
C SER A 196 1.44 -3.90 -26.16
N PRO A 197 1.74 -3.46 -27.39
CA PRO A 197 1.55 -2.05 -27.79
C PRO A 197 0.12 -1.53 -27.56
N ASP A 198 -0.89 -2.38 -27.78
CA ASP A 198 -2.30 -2.01 -27.55
C ASP A 198 -2.61 -1.83 -26.06
N GLN A 199 -2.06 -2.68 -25.18
CA GLN A 199 -2.19 -2.54 -23.72
C GLN A 199 -1.49 -1.28 -23.20
N VAL A 200 -0.31 -0.93 -23.73
CA VAL A 200 0.39 0.32 -23.42
C VAL A 200 -0.47 1.53 -23.80
N GLN A 201 -1.09 1.49 -24.97
CA GLN A 201 -1.98 2.57 -25.42
C GLN A 201 -3.23 2.67 -24.53
N GLU A 202 -3.85 1.56 -24.17
CA GLU A 202 -5.03 1.54 -23.30
C GLU A 202 -4.69 2.04 -21.89
N MET A 203 -3.54 1.64 -21.35
CA MET A 203 -3.02 2.16 -20.07
C MET A 203 -2.82 3.67 -20.13
N ALA A 204 -2.21 4.19 -21.19
CA ALA A 204 -2.02 5.62 -21.39
C ALA A 204 -3.35 6.39 -21.43
N LEU A 205 -4.37 5.84 -22.11
CA LEU A 205 -5.70 6.45 -22.16
C LEU A 205 -6.42 6.43 -20.80
N ALA A 206 -6.28 5.35 -20.04
CA ALA A 206 -6.85 5.25 -18.69
C ALA A 206 -6.16 6.21 -17.71
N LEU A 207 -4.83 6.32 -17.79
CA LEU A 207 -4.07 7.31 -17.00
C LEU A 207 -4.43 8.75 -17.40
N ASP A 208 -4.57 9.03 -18.70
CA ASP A 208 -5.04 10.33 -19.20
C ASP A 208 -6.40 10.71 -18.60
N LEU A 209 -7.35 9.76 -18.58
CA LEU A 209 -8.66 9.98 -18.01
C LEU A 209 -8.58 10.25 -16.50
N LEU A 210 -7.79 9.45 -15.77
CA LEU A 210 -7.59 9.61 -14.34
C LEU A 210 -7.06 11.01 -13.99
N VAL A 211 -6.02 11.44 -14.69
CA VAL A 211 -5.40 12.76 -14.49
C VAL A 211 -6.33 13.90 -14.93
N ALA A 212 -7.07 13.72 -16.04
CA ALA A 212 -7.99 14.74 -16.55
C ALA A 212 -9.15 15.03 -15.60
N LYS A 213 -9.64 14.01 -14.90
CA LYS A 213 -10.72 14.13 -13.89
C LYS A 213 -10.22 14.65 -12.56
N GLY A 214 -8.92 14.66 -12.35
CA GLY A 214 -8.30 15.00 -11.08
C GLY A 214 -8.15 13.80 -10.17
N LEU A 215 -7.14 13.86 -9.31
CA LEU A 215 -6.92 12.84 -8.28
C LEU A 215 -6.10 13.44 -7.12
N THR A 216 -6.21 12.81 -5.96
CA THR A 216 -5.38 13.13 -4.81
C THR A 216 -4.68 11.87 -4.31
N VAL A 217 -3.35 11.93 -4.19
CA VAL A 217 -2.51 10.96 -3.48
C VAL A 217 -2.05 11.62 -2.18
N ASN A 218 -2.42 11.04 -1.05
CA ASN A 218 -2.12 11.59 0.26
C ASN A 218 -1.57 10.50 1.19
N LEU A 219 -0.24 10.43 1.28
CA LEU A 219 0.47 9.70 2.32
C LEU A 219 0.43 10.57 3.59
N LYS A 220 -0.61 10.39 4.41
CA LYS A 220 -0.89 11.23 5.58
C LYS A 220 0.11 11.03 6.70
N ASP A 221 0.61 9.81 6.83
CA ASP A 221 1.61 9.43 7.80
C ASP A 221 2.55 8.38 7.20
N ILE A 222 3.83 8.60 7.36
CA ILE A 222 4.88 7.60 7.30
C ILE A 222 5.78 7.86 8.50
N SER A 223 5.78 6.94 9.45
CA SER A 223 6.54 7.12 10.69
C SER A 223 7.12 5.81 11.20
N VAL A 224 8.26 5.94 11.87
CA VAL A 224 8.92 4.84 12.57
C VAL A 224 9.83 5.41 13.67
N VAL A 225 9.95 4.71 14.76
CA VAL A 225 10.97 4.99 15.78
C VAL A 225 12.16 4.06 15.51
N ALA A 226 13.20 4.61 14.92
CA ALA A 226 14.48 3.93 14.67
C ALA A 226 15.37 4.00 15.91
N PRO A 227 16.45 3.19 16.01
CA PRO A 227 17.43 3.29 17.10
C PRO A 227 18.02 4.70 17.26
N GLU A 228 18.21 5.40 16.16
CA GLU A 228 18.74 6.76 16.09
C GLU A 228 17.69 7.83 16.50
N GLY A 229 16.42 7.45 16.55
CA GLY A 229 15.31 8.32 16.94
C GLY A 229 14.12 8.29 15.96
N PRO A 230 13.08 9.08 16.22
CA PRO A 230 11.87 9.07 15.43
C PRO A 230 12.07 9.67 14.04
N ILE A 231 11.52 8.98 13.04
CA ILE A 231 11.38 9.43 11.65
C ILE A 231 9.89 9.61 11.40
N LYS A 232 9.48 10.70 10.78
CA LYS A 232 8.09 10.95 10.38
C LYS A 232 8.01 11.85 9.15
N GLY A 233 6.96 11.66 8.40
CA GLY A 233 6.70 12.45 7.22
C GLY A 233 5.31 12.30 6.68
N HIS A 234 5.00 13.15 5.72
CA HIS A 234 3.79 13.05 4.91
C HIS A 234 4.07 13.60 3.51
N VAL A 235 3.27 13.15 2.55
CA VAL A 235 3.30 13.65 1.16
C VAL A 235 1.88 13.75 0.67
N ARG A 236 1.47 14.91 0.20
CA ARG A 236 0.21 15.11 -0.50
C ARG A 236 0.47 15.65 -1.88
N LEU A 237 -0.15 15.06 -2.88
CA LEU A 237 -0.14 15.52 -4.26
C LEU A 237 -1.57 15.48 -4.81
N THR A 238 -2.05 16.61 -5.31
CA THR A 238 -3.36 16.77 -5.93
C THR A 238 -3.18 17.25 -7.36
N VAL A 239 -3.84 16.58 -8.29
CA VAL A 239 -4.03 17.08 -9.66
C VAL A 239 -5.42 17.66 -9.74
N GLN A 240 -5.54 18.95 -9.98
CA GLN A 240 -6.83 19.64 -10.13
C GLN A 240 -7.53 19.18 -11.42
N PRO A 241 -8.85 18.96 -11.42
CA PRO A 241 -9.59 18.51 -12.60
C PRO A 241 -9.59 19.55 -13.73
N GLY A 242 -10.03 19.13 -14.91
CA GLY A 242 -10.26 20.04 -16.06
C GLY A 242 -9.14 20.03 -17.09
N LEU A 243 -8.37 18.94 -17.17
CA LEU A 243 -7.47 18.66 -18.28
C LEU A 243 -8.22 17.90 -19.39
N ALA A 244 -7.97 18.23 -20.65
CA ALA A 244 -8.56 17.49 -21.77
C ALA A 244 -7.80 16.18 -22.05
N ARG A 245 -6.46 16.25 -22.03
CA ARG A 245 -5.55 15.11 -22.20
C ARG A 245 -4.22 15.43 -21.52
N ALA A 246 -3.87 14.69 -20.47
CA ALA A 246 -2.65 14.88 -19.72
C ALA A 246 -1.39 14.52 -20.53
N SER A 247 -1.43 13.41 -21.28
CA SER A 247 -0.30 12.92 -22.08
C SER A 247 0.15 13.87 -23.19
N GLN A 248 -0.74 14.73 -23.68
CA GLN A 248 -0.45 15.64 -24.78
C GLN A 248 0.08 17.01 -24.35
N ASN A 249 -0.05 17.34 -23.07
CA ASN A 249 0.38 18.67 -22.57
C ASN A 249 0.83 18.63 -21.11
N LEU A 250 2.06 18.16 -20.90
CA LEU A 250 2.66 18.08 -19.57
C LEU A 250 2.72 19.44 -18.85
N ALA A 251 2.86 20.56 -19.59
CA ALA A 251 2.86 21.89 -19.00
C ALA A 251 1.50 22.27 -18.40
N GLN A 252 0.39 21.78 -18.98
CA GLN A 252 -0.93 21.95 -18.37
C GLN A 252 -1.09 21.06 -17.12
N VAL A 253 -0.56 19.85 -17.12
CA VAL A 253 -0.57 19.00 -15.94
C VAL A 253 0.17 19.66 -14.79
N THR A 254 1.39 20.13 -15.02
CA THR A 254 2.19 20.81 -13.98
C THR A 254 1.49 22.05 -13.43
N SER A 255 0.79 22.83 -14.26
CA SER A 255 0.03 24.00 -13.80
C SER A 255 -1.17 23.67 -12.90
N LYS A 256 -1.62 22.41 -12.89
CA LYS A 256 -2.75 21.89 -12.09
C LYS A 256 -2.30 21.11 -10.84
N LEU A 257 -1.00 21.06 -10.61
CA LEU A 257 -0.46 20.37 -9.43
C LEU A 257 -0.53 21.27 -8.19
N ASP A 258 -0.94 20.68 -7.09
CA ASP A 258 -0.86 21.24 -5.74
C ASP A 258 -0.38 20.13 -4.80
N GLY A 259 0.49 20.47 -3.87
CA GLY A 259 0.96 19.44 -2.94
C GLY A 259 1.87 19.99 -1.86
N ASP A 260 2.18 19.14 -0.94
CA ASP A 260 3.15 19.38 0.13
C ASP A 260 3.84 18.08 0.51
N MET A 261 5.08 18.22 0.93
CA MET A 261 5.90 17.14 1.44
C MET A 261 6.64 17.63 2.68
N TYR A 262 6.62 16.83 3.72
CA TYR A 262 7.38 17.06 4.93
C TYR A 262 8.01 15.75 5.39
N PHE A 263 9.30 15.79 5.71
CA PHE A 263 10.01 14.73 6.41
C PHE A 263 10.87 15.33 7.51
N GLU A 264 10.94 14.60 8.62
CA GLU A 264 11.77 14.91 9.78
C GLU A 264 12.43 13.62 10.25
N PHE A 265 13.75 13.64 10.43
CA PHE A 265 14.50 12.46 10.83
C PHE A 265 15.79 12.86 11.56
N PRO A 266 16.42 11.96 12.35
CA PRO A 266 17.71 12.21 12.99
C PRO A 266 18.79 12.49 11.93
N SER A 267 19.59 13.53 12.15
CA SER A 267 20.67 13.89 11.23
C SER A 267 21.77 12.82 11.09
N GLU A 268 21.91 11.99 12.10
CA GLU A 268 22.85 10.86 12.11
C GLU A 268 22.60 9.89 10.94
N LEU A 269 21.34 9.71 10.53
CA LEU A 269 20.98 8.85 9.39
C LEU A 269 21.63 9.26 8.06
N LEU A 270 21.97 10.54 7.90
CA LEU A 270 22.66 11.06 6.71
C LEU A 270 24.10 10.57 6.60
N THR A 271 24.69 10.13 7.69
CA THR A 271 26.09 9.66 7.76
C THR A 271 26.21 8.14 7.74
N LEU A 272 25.10 7.40 7.92
CA LEU A 272 25.12 5.94 7.96
C LEU A 272 25.27 5.29 6.58
N THR A 273 24.99 6.02 5.50
CA THR A 273 25.06 5.49 4.14
C THR A 273 26.23 6.12 3.40
N GLU A 274 27.23 5.33 3.06
CA GLU A 274 28.39 5.76 2.25
C GLU A 274 27.91 6.32 0.90
N GLY A 275 28.46 7.46 0.50
CA GLY A 275 28.15 8.13 -0.77
C GLY A 275 26.99 9.13 -0.73
N LEU A 276 26.21 9.21 0.37
CA LEU A 276 25.18 10.25 0.51
C LEU A 276 25.71 11.64 0.87
N GLU A 277 26.97 11.77 1.28
CA GLU A 277 27.54 13.04 1.72
C GLU A 277 27.45 14.13 0.65
N LEU A 278 27.78 13.79 -0.60
CA LEU A 278 27.73 14.75 -1.73
C LEU A 278 26.27 15.16 -2.05
N GLN A 279 25.33 14.23 -1.98
CA GLN A 279 23.92 14.52 -2.18
C GLN A 279 23.37 15.36 -1.03
N THR A 280 23.70 15.01 0.20
CA THR A 280 23.32 15.76 1.41
C THR A 280 23.79 17.22 1.31
N ASP A 281 25.06 17.45 0.96
CA ASP A 281 25.61 18.78 0.79
C ASP A 281 24.89 19.60 -0.30
N ARG A 282 24.52 18.96 -1.41
CA ARG A 282 23.73 19.63 -2.47
C ARG A 282 22.33 20.00 -2.00
N LEU A 283 21.65 19.08 -1.30
CA LEU A 283 20.30 19.31 -0.77
C LEU A 283 20.31 20.41 0.30
N ILE A 284 21.34 20.49 1.14
CA ILE A 284 21.51 21.59 2.10
C ILE A 284 21.76 22.91 1.37
N LYS A 285 22.70 22.94 0.43
CA LYS A 285 23.02 24.16 -0.34
C LYS A 285 21.86 24.68 -1.17
N SER A 286 21.02 23.77 -1.67
CA SER A 286 19.80 24.14 -2.41
C SER A 286 18.63 24.55 -1.50
N GLY A 287 18.73 24.39 -0.19
CA GLY A 287 17.65 24.67 0.77
C GLY A 287 16.54 23.63 0.82
N VAL A 288 16.67 22.52 0.09
CA VAL A 288 15.71 21.38 0.13
C VAL A 288 15.80 20.66 1.48
N LEU A 289 17.02 20.44 1.95
CA LEU A 289 17.30 19.85 3.26
C LEU A 289 17.77 20.95 4.22
N THR A 290 17.13 21.04 5.37
CA THR A 290 17.51 21.97 6.45
C THR A 290 17.90 21.21 7.69
N MET A 291 18.93 21.69 8.38
CA MET A 291 19.43 21.11 9.61
C MET A 291 19.05 22.00 10.80
N LYS A 292 18.52 21.42 11.86
CA LYS A 292 18.24 22.13 13.10
C LYS A 292 18.55 21.20 14.27
N GLU A 293 19.56 21.59 15.06
CA GLU A 293 20.09 20.75 16.13
C GLU A 293 20.55 19.39 15.58
N ASP A 294 20.04 18.30 16.12
CA ASP A 294 20.30 16.90 15.73
C ASP A 294 19.27 16.34 14.72
N ARG A 295 18.45 17.22 14.11
CA ARG A 295 17.38 16.84 13.20
C ARG A 295 17.60 17.39 11.80
N ALA A 296 17.23 16.59 10.81
CA ALA A 296 17.15 16.96 9.42
C ALA A 296 15.68 17.09 8.99
N PHE A 297 15.40 18.10 8.16
CA PHE A 297 14.04 18.42 7.71
C PHE A 297 14.02 18.62 6.21
N ILE A 298 13.01 18.05 5.56
CA ILE A 298 12.61 18.37 4.20
C ILE A 298 11.20 18.94 4.27
N ALA A 299 11.01 20.17 3.84
CA ALA A 299 9.70 20.82 3.79
C ALA A 299 9.53 21.47 2.42
N VAL A 300 8.56 21.02 1.66
CA VAL A 300 8.34 21.44 0.28
C VAL A 300 6.86 21.66 0.05
N LYS A 301 6.49 22.75 -0.61
CA LYS A 301 5.15 23.01 -1.10
C LYS A 301 5.16 23.15 -2.62
N LEU A 302 4.31 22.43 -3.31
CA LEU A 302 4.13 22.52 -4.76
C LEU A 302 2.89 23.34 -5.07
N VAL A 303 3.04 24.35 -5.94
CA VAL A 303 1.94 25.18 -6.44
C VAL A 303 2.12 25.37 -7.94
N GLY A 304 1.41 24.61 -8.73
CA GLY A 304 1.60 24.57 -10.17
C GLY A 304 3.00 24.06 -10.53
N ASP A 305 3.70 24.82 -11.36
CA ASP A 305 5.07 24.53 -11.80
C ASP A 305 6.18 25.02 -10.84
N LYS A 306 5.78 25.52 -9.65
CA LYS A 306 6.69 26.09 -8.66
C LYS A 306 6.76 25.27 -7.40
N VAL A 307 7.97 25.09 -6.93
CA VAL A 307 8.29 24.46 -5.66
C VAL A 307 8.76 25.55 -4.69
N ILE A 308 8.12 25.62 -3.54
CA ILE A 308 8.46 26.52 -2.43
C ILE A 308 9.13 25.66 -1.35
N LEU A 309 10.37 25.98 -1.03
CA LEU A 309 11.16 25.27 -0.02
C LEU A 309 10.87 25.79 1.40
N GLY A 310 11.25 25.03 2.41
CA GLY A 310 11.05 25.37 3.82
C GLY A 310 11.68 26.69 4.27
N ASN A 311 12.73 27.15 3.58
CA ASN A 311 13.36 28.47 3.79
C ASN A 311 12.65 29.62 3.05
N GLY A 312 11.61 29.34 2.27
CA GLY A 312 10.84 30.29 1.48
C GLY A 312 11.36 30.52 0.05
N ASP A 313 12.49 29.94 -0.33
CA ASP A 313 13.01 30.01 -1.70
C ASP A 313 12.08 29.29 -2.67
N GLN A 314 12.04 29.77 -3.91
CA GLN A 314 11.21 29.20 -4.97
C GLN A 314 12.08 28.73 -6.12
N LEU A 315 11.76 27.54 -6.66
CA LEU A 315 12.40 27.01 -7.86
C LEU A 315 11.37 26.33 -8.78
N PRO A 316 11.66 26.23 -10.08
CA PRO A 316 10.83 25.46 -11.00
C PRO A 316 10.79 23.99 -10.61
N LEU A 317 9.63 23.34 -10.78
CA LEU A 317 9.44 21.90 -10.49
C LEU A 317 10.48 21.04 -11.23
N ALA A 318 10.78 21.35 -12.50
CA ALA A 318 11.78 20.61 -13.27
C ALA A 318 13.18 20.66 -12.62
N MET A 319 13.57 21.82 -12.07
CA MET A 319 14.85 21.98 -11.37
C MET A 319 14.87 21.20 -10.05
N PHE A 320 13.76 21.21 -9.30
CA PHE A 320 13.61 20.43 -8.07
C PHE A 320 13.74 18.93 -8.35
N MET A 321 13.08 18.43 -9.40
CA MET A 321 13.18 17.02 -9.80
C MET A 321 14.62 16.64 -10.20
N MET A 322 15.35 17.51 -10.89
CA MET A 322 16.76 17.26 -11.19
C MET A 322 17.64 17.21 -9.94
N LEU A 323 17.35 18.01 -8.92
CA LEU A 323 18.10 17.99 -7.65
C LEU A 323 17.86 16.69 -6.85
N LEU A 324 16.67 16.08 -6.97
CA LEU A 324 16.34 14.81 -6.29
C LEU A 324 16.92 13.60 -7.02
N LEU A 325 17.07 13.65 -8.35
CA LEU A 325 17.47 12.50 -9.19
C LEU A 325 18.97 12.48 -9.52
N SER A 326 19.71 13.53 -9.20
CA SER A 326 21.16 13.67 -9.44
C SER A 326 21.99 13.31 -8.22
#